data_4e0b0c63dc1ce10c7dc5573d6ce036e2
#
_entry.id   4e0b0c63dc1ce10c7dc5573d6ce036e2
#
_cell.length_a   1.000
_cell.length_b   1.000
_cell.length_c   1.000
_cell.angle_alpha   90.00
_cell.angle_beta   90.00
_cell.angle_gamma   90.00
#
_symmetry.space_group_name_H-M   'P 1'
#
loop_
_entity.id
_entity.type
_entity.pdbx_description
1 polymer ?
#
loop_
_entity_poly.entity_id
_entity_poly.type
_entity_poly.pdbx_seq_one_letter_code
_entity_poly.pdbx_strand_id
1 'polypeptide(L)'
;MGNYLGVDPGRSKTGLALVAADGKILSLHIAMTDNLAAELRQFVGSTQLQGIIMGNGTNNKAIGAVLRELYPDLLPELVGEAYSTEEARSLYWQENPPKGWRKLVPLGLLVPPEPLDAYAAVVQVRRWLKKNEEMD
;
A
#
# COMPACT_ATOMS: atom_id res chain seq x y z
N MET A 1 -15.02 9.40 -9.69
CA MET A 1 -13.80 9.41 -8.89
C MET A 1 -13.40 7.99 -8.55
N GLY A 2 -12.16 7.66 -8.77
CA GLY A 2 -11.71 6.30 -8.60
C GLY A 2 -11.05 6.03 -7.27
N ASN A 3 -11.18 4.79 -6.83
CA ASN A 3 -10.44 4.28 -5.69
C ASN A 3 -9.47 3.21 -6.20
N TYR A 4 -8.29 3.21 -5.63
CA TYR A 4 -7.23 2.26 -6.02
C TYR A 4 -6.87 1.37 -4.85
N LEU A 5 -6.61 0.12 -5.16
CA LEU A 5 -6.08 -0.82 -4.18
C LEU A 5 -4.57 -0.88 -4.34
N GLY A 6 -3.85 -0.54 -3.27
CA GLY A 6 -2.41 -0.71 -3.22
C GLY A 6 -2.08 -2.01 -2.52
N VAL A 7 -1.10 -2.73 -3.05
CA VAL A 7 -0.67 -4.01 -2.49
C VAL A 7 0.85 -4.02 -2.39
N ASP A 8 1.35 -4.20 -1.18
CA ASP A 8 2.78 -4.37 -0.93
C ASP A 8 3.04 -5.84 -0.62
N PRO A 9 3.51 -6.62 -1.61
CA PRO A 9 3.61 -8.07 -1.44
C PRO A 9 4.72 -8.47 -0.47
N GLY A 10 4.41 -9.45 0.37
CA GLY A 10 5.36 -10.04 1.29
C GLY A 10 5.11 -11.52 1.46
N ARG A 11 6.06 -12.23 2.07
CA ARG A 11 5.94 -13.67 2.26
C ARG A 11 4.96 -14.01 3.38
N SER A 12 5.07 -13.32 4.50
CA SER A 12 4.24 -13.58 5.68
C SER A 12 3.09 -12.59 5.78
N LYS A 13 3.36 -11.32 5.47
CA LYS A 13 2.40 -10.24 5.57
C LYS A 13 2.37 -9.46 4.28
N THR A 14 1.19 -9.00 3.89
CA THR A 14 0.98 -8.19 2.70
C THR A 14 0.29 -6.91 3.11
N GLY A 15 0.87 -5.78 2.76
CA GLY A 15 0.27 -4.48 3.04
C GLY A 15 -0.82 -4.16 2.05
N LEU A 16 -1.95 -3.68 2.54
CA LEU A 16 -3.10 -3.30 1.72
C LEU A 16 -3.50 -1.87 2.04
N ALA A 17 -3.81 -1.12 1.01
CA ALA A 17 -4.30 0.25 1.16
C ALA A 17 -5.38 0.56 0.14
N LEU A 18 -6.40 1.27 0.57
CA LEU A 18 -7.37 1.88 -0.35
C LEU A 18 -7.03 3.36 -0.42
N VAL A 19 -6.79 3.84 -1.63
CA VAL A 19 -6.31 5.21 -1.87
C VAL A 19 -7.18 5.84 -2.93
N ALA A 20 -7.64 7.06 -2.68
CA ALA A 20 -8.44 7.80 -3.65
C ALA A 20 -7.57 8.33 -4.78
N ALA A 21 -8.19 8.72 -5.89
CA ALA A 21 -7.49 9.23 -7.07
C ALA A 21 -6.63 10.46 -6.79
N ASP A 22 -6.96 11.23 -5.75
CA ASP A 22 -6.17 12.40 -5.33
C ASP A 22 -5.01 12.04 -4.39
N GLY A 23 -4.84 10.74 -4.08
CA GLY A 23 -3.80 10.26 -3.19
C GLY A 23 -4.19 10.14 -1.72
N LYS A 24 -5.44 10.50 -1.38
CA LYS A 24 -5.90 10.43 0.00
C LYS A 24 -6.04 8.99 0.48
N ILE A 25 -5.53 8.71 1.67
CA ILE A 25 -5.63 7.39 2.30
C ILE A 25 -7.07 7.18 2.79
N LEU A 26 -7.71 6.11 2.33
CA LEU A 26 -9.07 5.77 2.74
C LEU A 26 -9.09 4.69 3.81
N SER A 27 -8.26 3.67 3.64
CA SER A 27 -8.17 2.53 4.56
C SER A 27 -6.82 1.87 4.47
N LEU A 28 -6.38 1.28 5.58
CA LEU A 28 -5.11 0.55 5.66
C LEU A 28 -5.35 -0.78 6.35
N HIS A 29 -4.65 -1.82 5.89
CA HIS A 29 -4.72 -3.14 6.51
C HIS A 29 -3.45 -3.92 6.22
N ILE A 30 -3.03 -4.74 7.17
CA ILE A 30 -1.94 -5.68 6.96
C ILE A 30 -2.55 -7.07 7.01
N ALA A 31 -2.56 -7.73 5.85
CA ALA A 31 -3.14 -9.07 5.71
C ALA A 31 -2.08 -10.13 5.96
N MET A 32 -2.50 -11.26 6.52
CA MET A 32 -1.65 -12.45 6.52
C MET A 32 -1.64 -12.99 5.09
N THR A 33 -0.45 -13.16 4.53
CA THR A 33 -0.32 -13.58 3.14
C THR A 33 -1.00 -14.93 2.88
N ASP A 34 -0.94 -15.85 3.84
CA ASP A 34 -1.59 -17.15 3.73
C ASP A 34 -3.12 -17.08 3.67
N ASN A 35 -3.70 -15.99 4.10
CA ASN A 35 -5.16 -15.79 4.12
C ASN A 35 -5.57 -14.59 3.27
N LEU A 36 -4.75 -14.26 2.28
CA LEU A 36 -4.89 -13.01 1.52
C LEU A 36 -6.24 -12.88 0.81
N ALA A 37 -6.72 -13.94 0.17
CA ALA A 37 -7.98 -13.88 -0.58
C ALA A 37 -9.16 -13.47 0.31
N ALA A 38 -9.28 -14.10 1.48
CA ALA A 38 -10.35 -13.80 2.42
C ALA A 38 -10.22 -12.38 2.97
N GLU A 39 -9.00 -11.99 3.35
CA GLU A 39 -8.76 -10.67 3.91
C GLU A 39 -8.97 -9.55 2.88
N LEU A 40 -8.60 -9.81 1.61
CA LEU A 40 -8.88 -8.86 0.52
C LEU A 40 -10.38 -8.65 0.32
N ARG A 41 -11.14 -9.73 0.28
CA ARG A 41 -12.59 -9.63 0.10
C ARG A 41 -13.22 -8.80 1.21
N GLN A 42 -12.78 -9.01 2.44
CA GLN A 42 -13.28 -8.27 3.59
C GLN A 42 -12.83 -6.81 3.54
N PHE A 43 -11.58 -6.56 3.22
CA PHE A 43 -11.00 -5.21 3.21
C PHE A 43 -11.63 -4.34 2.12
N VAL A 44 -11.68 -4.86 0.89
CA VAL A 44 -12.25 -4.13 -0.24
C VAL A 44 -13.77 -4.04 -0.13
N GLY A 45 -14.40 -5.13 0.28
CA GLY A 45 -15.86 -5.18 0.43
C GLY A 45 -16.57 -4.78 -0.84
N SER A 46 -17.48 -3.81 -0.72
CA SER A 46 -18.25 -3.30 -1.84
C SER A 46 -17.60 -2.11 -2.55
N THR A 47 -16.41 -1.75 -2.16
CA THR A 47 -15.70 -0.60 -2.76
C THR A 47 -15.45 -0.86 -4.25
N GLN A 48 -15.82 0.10 -5.07
CA GLN A 48 -15.56 0.04 -6.51
C GLN A 48 -14.10 0.42 -6.75
N LEU A 49 -13.33 -0.50 -7.34
CA LEU A 49 -11.93 -0.26 -7.64
C LEU A 49 -11.77 0.20 -9.08
N GLN A 50 -10.99 1.23 -9.28
CA GLN A 50 -10.60 1.69 -10.61
C GLN A 50 -9.32 1.03 -11.09
N GLY A 51 -8.47 0.60 -10.17
CA GLY A 51 -7.24 -0.07 -10.50
C GLY A 51 -6.61 -0.72 -9.28
N ILE A 52 -5.64 -1.60 -9.55
CA ILE A 52 -4.84 -2.27 -8.54
C ILE A 52 -3.39 -1.99 -8.84
N ILE A 53 -2.67 -1.47 -7.86
CA ILE A 53 -1.25 -1.15 -7.97
C ILE A 53 -0.49 -2.04 -6.99
N MET A 54 0.50 -2.76 -7.48
CA MET A 54 1.26 -3.71 -6.67
C MET A 54 2.75 -3.39 -6.75
N GLY A 55 3.43 -3.45 -5.62
CA GLY A 55 4.87 -3.32 -5.60
C GLY A 55 5.54 -4.51 -6.28
N ASN A 56 6.66 -4.25 -6.97
CA ASN A 56 7.40 -5.27 -7.70
C ASN A 56 8.43 -5.94 -6.77
N GLY A 57 7.96 -6.47 -5.65
CA GLY A 57 8.82 -7.07 -4.66
C GLY A 57 8.76 -8.58 -4.63
N THR A 58 9.30 -9.13 -3.55
CA THR A 58 9.30 -10.56 -3.29
C THR A 58 7.86 -11.08 -3.26
N ASN A 59 7.63 -12.23 -3.88
CA ASN A 59 6.32 -12.90 -3.87
C ASN A 59 5.24 -12.21 -4.71
N ASN A 60 5.62 -11.26 -5.57
CA ASN A 60 4.64 -10.55 -6.38
C ASN A 60 3.86 -11.46 -7.34
N LYS A 61 4.48 -12.54 -7.82
CA LYS A 61 3.81 -13.47 -8.75
C LYS A 61 2.67 -14.22 -8.07
N ALA A 62 2.92 -14.74 -6.87
CA ALA A 62 1.91 -15.47 -6.11
C ALA A 62 0.74 -14.56 -5.74
N ILE A 63 1.04 -13.37 -5.27
CA ILE A 63 0.03 -12.41 -4.86
C ILE A 63 -0.73 -11.88 -6.08
N GLY A 64 -0.03 -11.65 -7.19
CA GLY A 64 -0.66 -11.26 -8.44
C GLY A 64 -1.67 -12.29 -8.93
N ALA A 65 -1.37 -13.58 -8.74
CA ALA A 65 -2.31 -14.66 -9.11
C ALA A 65 -3.60 -14.57 -8.27
N VAL A 66 -3.48 -14.30 -6.97
CA VAL A 66 -4.65 -14.12 -6.11
C VAL A 66 -5.50 -12.93 -6.57
N LEU A 67 -4.84 -11.81 -6.91
CA LEU A 67 -5.54 -10.61 -7.37
C LEU A 67 -6.28 -10.86 -8.68
N ARG A 68 -5.68 -11.58 -9.62
CA ARG A 68 -6.32 -11.89 -10.90
C ARG A 68 -7.53 -12.80 -10.72
N GLU A 69 -7.46 -13.70 -9.76
CA GLU A 69 -8.57 -14.59 -9.46
C GLU A 69 -9.76 -13.84 -8.86
N LEU A 70 -9.48 -12.92 -7.93
CA LEU A 70 -10.52 -12.14 -7.25
C LEU A 70 -11.06 -10.99 -8.11
N TYR A 71 -10.19 -10.38 -8.90
CA TYR A 71 -10.52 -9.19 -9.70
C TYR A 71 -10.07 -9.40 -11.15
N PRO A 72 -10.75 -10.30 -11.88
CA PRO A 72 -10.29 -10.66 -13.24
C PRO A 72 -10.35 -9.50 -14.23
N ASP A 73 -11.16 -8.48 -13.96
CA ASP A 73 -11.31 -7.33 -14.84
C ASP A 73 -10.26 -6.24 -14.57
N LEU A 74 -9.45 -6.38 -13.51
CA LEU A 74 -8.45 -5.39 -13.13
C LEU A 74 -7.08 -6.04 -13.05
N LEU A 75 -6.25 -5.85 -14.08
CA LEU A 75 -4.88 -6.37 -14.05
C LEU A 75 -4.03 -5.51 -13.11
N PRO A 76 -3.32 -6.14 -12.16
CA PRO A 76 -2.44 -5.39 -11.26
C PRO A 76 -1.32 -4.71 -12.05
N GLU A 77 -1.07 -3.42 -11.77
CA GLU A 77 0.03 -2.69 -12.34
C GLU A 77 1.20 -2.67 -11.39
N LEU A 78 2.38 -3.02 -11.88
CA LEU A 78 3.58 -3.12 -11.07
C LEU A 78 4.29 -1.78 -10.96
N VAL A 79 4.78 -1.48 -9.77
CA VAL A 79 5.52 -0.25 -9.48
C VAL A 79 6.81 -0.64 -8.76
N GLY A 80 7.90 0.05 -9.07
CA GLY A 80 9.17 -0.18 -8.42
C GLY A 80 9.12 0.13 -6.93
N GLU A 81 9.90 -0.62 -6.13
CA GLU A 81 9.94 -0.48 -4.69
C GLU A 81 11.12 0.32 -4.15
N ALA A 82 11.96 0.87 -5.03
CA ALA A 82 13.13 1.63 -4.59
C ALA A 82 12.71 2.75 -3.63
N TYR A 83 13.36 2.81 -2.47
CA TYR A 83 13.13 3.82 -1.42
C TYR A 83 11.72 3.80 -0.82
N SER A 84 10.90 2.77 -1.11
CA SER A 84 9.54 2.72 -0.58
C SER A 84 9.49 2.62 0.95
N THR A 85 10.48 1.95 1.56
CA THR A 85 10.55 1.82 3.01
C THR A 85 10.79 3.17 3.69
N GLU A 86 11.69 3.99 3.14
CA GLU A 86 11.95 5.32 3.68
C GLU A 86 10.76 6.25 3.52
N GLU A 87 10.13 6.21 2.35
CA GLU A 87 8.94 7.01 2.10
C GLU A 87 7.77 6.57 2.98
N ALA A 88 7.63 5.26 3.19
CA ALA A 88 6.59 4.72 4.07
C ALA A 88 6.81 5.15 5.52
N ARG A 89 8.06 5.18 5.99
CA ARG A 89 8.38 5.64 7.34
C ARG A 89 8.04 7.12 7.49
N SER A 90 8.41 7.92 6.51
CA SER A 90 8.10 9.35 6.50
C SER A 90 6.59 9.58 6.53
N LEU A 91 5.85 8.84 5.71
CA LEU A 91 4.40 8.92 5.68
C LEU A 91 3.78 8.49 7.01
N TYR A 92 4.30 7.43 7.63
CA TYR A 92 3.82 6.99 8.93
C TYR A 92 3.88 8.13 9.95
N TRP A 93 5.02 8.85 10.01
CA TRP A 93 5.17 9.95 10.97
C TRP A 93 4.36 11.18 10.60
N GLN A 94 4.02 11.37 9.33
CA GLN A 94 3.09 12.43 8.93
C GLN A 94 1.67 12.14 9.43
N GLU A 95 1.26 10.88 9.34
CA GLU A 95 -0.08 10.47 9.78
C GLU A 95 -0.17 10.24 11.28
N ASN A 96 0.95 9.92 11.92
CA ASN A 96 1.03 9.62 13.35
C ASN A 96 2.17 10.41 13.98
N PRO A 97 2.01 11.75 14.15
CA PRO A 97 3.12 12.57 14.67
C PRO A 97 3.64 12.09 16.02
N PRO A 98 4.96 12.14 16.24
CA PRO A 98 5.54 11.72 17.51
C PRO A 98 4.98 12.56 18.66
N LYS A 99 4.84 11.94 19.82
CA LYS A 99 4.32 12.60 21.03
C LYS A 99 5.35 12.58 22.15
N GLY A 100 5.25 13.55 23.04
CA GLY A 100 6.11 13.62 24.22
C GLY A 100 7.56 13.86 23.85
N TRP A 101 8.49 13.14 24.52
CA TRP A 101 9.93 13.30 24.29
C TRP A 101 10.36 12.96 22.86
N ARG A 102 9.57 12.13 22.19
CA ARG A 102 9.88 11.72 20.81
C ARG A 102 9.88 12.89 19.84
N LYS A 103 9.18 13.98 20.16
CA LYS A 103 9.19 15.20 19.35
C LYS A 103 10.59 15.79 19.21
N LEU A 104 11.44 15.54 20.19
CA LEU A 104 12.80 16.07 20.25
C LEU A 104 13.80 15.23 19.47
N VAL A 105 13.39 14.05 19.01
CA VAL A 105 14.26 13.13 18.29
C VAL A 105 14.05 13.30 16.79
N PRO A 106 15.13 13.40 15.99
CA PRO A 106 14.97 13.43 14.53
C PRO A 106 14.21 12.21 14.02
N LEU A 107 13.28 12.42 13.09
CA LEU A 107 12.41 11.35 12.59
C LEU A 107 13.20 10.16 12.04
N GLY A 108 14.36 10.42 11.44
CA GLY A 108 15.18 9.34 10.90
C GLY A 108 15.71 8.38 11.96
N LEU A 109 15.74 8.80 13.23
CA LEU A 109 16.21 7.99 14.35
C LEU A 109 15.06 7.30 15.11
N LEU A 110 13.81 7.64 14.78
CA LEU A 110 12.64 7.03 15.41
C LEU A 110 12.23 5.78 14.63
N VAL A 111 11.94 4.71 15.38
CA VAL A 111 11.44 3.46 14.80
C VAL A 111 9.93 3.44 14.98
N PRO A 112 9.14 3.34 13.90
CA PRO A 112 7.69 3.22 14.02
C PRO A 112 7.31 1.98 14.84
N PRO A 113 6.36 2.09 15.76
CA PRO A 113 5.94 0.94 16.56
C PRO A 113 5.07 -0.07 15.79
N GLU A 114 4.64 0.28 14.58
CA GLU A 114 3.78 -0.56 13.74
C GLU A 114 4.48 -0.94 12.45
N PRO A 115 4.13 -2.10 11.85
CA PRO A 115 4.65 -2.46 10.52
C PRO A 115 4.26 -1.41 9.48
N LEU A 116 5.16 -1.17 8.53
CA LEU A 116 4.97 -0.15 7.50
C LEU A 116 4.38 -0.69 6.20
N ASP A 117 4.01 -1.97 6.16
CA ASP A 117 3.60 -2.62 4.91
C ASP A 117 2.42 -1.91 4.22
N ALA A 118 1.42 -1.49 4.99
CA ALA A 118 0.27 -0.78 4.43
C ALA A 118 0.65 0.62 3.95
N TYR A 119 1.55 1.30 4.66
CA TYR A 119 2.04 2.61 4.21
C TYR A 119 2.89 2.49 2.96
N ALA A 120 3.65 1.40 2.82
CA ALA A 120 4.37 1.12 1.58
C ALA A 120 3.41 0.96 0.42
N ALA A 121 2.27 0.30 0.64
CA ALA A 121 1.24 0.17 -0.39
C ALA A 121 0.69 1.54 -0.82
N VAL A 122 0.49 2.47 0.13
CA VAL A 122 0.07 3.84 -0.19
C VAL A 122 1.11 4.53 -1.06
N VAL A 123 2.39 4.42 -0.69
CA VAL A 123 3.48 5.04 -1.45
C VAL A 123 3.47 4.54 -2.89
N GLN A 124 3.27 3.25 -3.08
CA GLN A 124 3.26 2.65 -4.42
C GLN A 124 2.10 3.19 -5.26
N VAL A 125 0.90 3.33 -4.68
CA VAL A 125 -0.22 3.92 -5.41
C VAL A 125 0.08 5.37 -5.77
N ARG A 126 0.61 6.15 -4.84
CA ARG A 126 0.93 7.56 -5.09
C ARG A 126 1.98 7.72 -6.17
N ARG A 127 2.98 6.83 -6.22
CA ARG A 127 3.98 6.83 -7.29
C ARG A 127 3.33 6.58 -8.64
N TRP A 128 2.44 5.61 -8.69
CA TRP A 128 1.74 5.28 -9.94
C TRP A 128 0.86 6.45 -10.39
N LEU A 129 0.12 7.05 -9.46
CA LEU A 129 -0.74 8.19 -9.77
C LEU A 129 0.07 9.36 -10.33
N LYS A 130 1.20 9.67 -9.68
CA LYS A 130 2.08 10.75 -10.11
C LYS A 130 2.67 10.49 -11.51
N LYS A 131 3.10 9.26 -11.74
CA LYS A 131 3.67 8.88 -13.04
C LYS A 131 2.65 9.01 -14.16
N ASN A 132 1.42 8.58 -13.92
CA ASN A 132 0.37 8.69 -14.91
C ASN A 132 -0.03 10.14 -15.17
N GLU A 133 -0.04 10.97 -14.13
CA GLU A 133 -0.30 12.39 -14.26
C GLU A 133 0.75 13.07 -15.14
N GLU A 134 2.03 12.71 -14.94
CA GLU A 134 3.13 13.26 -15.76
C GLU A 134 3.08 12.83 -17.22
N MET A 135 2.45 11.69 -17.50
CA MET A 135 2.33 11.17 -18.87
C MET A 135 1.17 11.80 -19.65
N ASP A 136 0.26 12.42 -18.95
CA ASP A 136 -0.85 13.14 -19.56
C ASP A 136 -0.43 14.55 -19.90
#